data_b498ff710a496393f7e3fee2a5fc598d
#
_entry.id   b498ff710a496393f7e3fee2a5fc598d
#
_cell.length_a   1.000
_cell.length_b   1.000
_cell.length_c   1.000
_cell.angle_alpha   90.00
_cell.angle_beta   90.00
_cell.angle_gamma   90.00
#
_symmetry.space_group_name_H-M   'P 1'
#
loop_
_entity.id
_entity.type
_entity.pdbx_description
1 polymer ?
#
loop_
_entity_poly.entity_id
_entity_poly.type
_entity_poly.pdbx_seq_one_letter_code
_entity_poly.pdbx_strand_id
1 'polypeptide(L)'
;VGNSIPTYRDIKEEYYKFYMTDQQGKMTEEKVEYFNEERKRFEEIYSMTPENSDLTAVEIVQKQEENKYAHEGFSEAYSQVMYIMSNNQGKGVNEQELVYEKGYQLLFGDKAVKERLIGILLCVIAAVYSASGVLGTEYDLKVMNLLRSTKRGRKELFLKKLGVSFGITAVIFVLVKIPAILKVVGEYPLECWGAKVRSMMFAGQSVINCSIFGYVLMLMIMQLVTLFVIVFSTMALSVVLKDSTMTMILSLLLFGGPLLIEWGGVPIVHYLSLNSLLDGHQILQGNWL
;
A
#
# COMPACT_ATOMS: atom_id res chain seq x y z
N VAL A 1 13.97 23.31 -12.01
CA VAL A 1 13.15 22.14 -12.37
C VAL A 1 13.77 21.59 -13.66
N GLY A 2 14.64 20.58 -13.54
CA GLY A 2 15.29 19.95 -14.70
C GLY A 2 14.27 19.09 -15.44
N ASN A 3 14.05 19.38 -16.71
CA ASN A 3 13.36 18.49 -17.63
C ASN A 3 14.24 17.24 -17.81
N SER A 4 14.04 16.22 -17.01
CA SER A 4 14.59 14.90 -17.28
C SER A 4 13.92 14.36 -18.54
N ILE A 5 14.70 13.88 -19.49
CA ILE A 5 14.18 13.18 -20.67
C ILE A 5 13.32 12.02 -20.15
N PRO A 6 12.06 11.87 -20.59
CA PRO A 6 11.20 10.80 -20.13
C PRO A 6 11.87 9.45 -20.41
N THR A 7 11.91 8.60 -19.39
CA THR A 7 12.47 7.25 -19.55
C THR A 7 11.51 6.36 -20.33
N TYR A 8 11.99 5.28 -20.91
CA TYR A 8 11.17 4.22 -21.52
C TYR A 8 9.94 3.83 -20.66
N ARG A 9 10.16 3.72 -19.35
CA ARG A 9 9.13 3.36 -18.39
C ARG A 9 8.04 4.43 -18.28
N ASP A 10 8.42 5.70 -18.31
CA ASP A 10 7.50 6.82 -18.16
C ASP A 10 6.57 6.91 -19.38
N ILE A 11 7.10 6.71 -20.59
CA ILE A 11 6.32 6.75 -21.84
C ILE A 11 5.30 5.60 -21.89
N LYS A 12 5.73 4.37 -21.57
CA LYS A 12 4.83 3.21 -21.48
C LYS A 12 3.72 3.44 -20.48
N GLU A 13 4.07 4.02 -19.32
CA GLU A 13 3.12 4.30 -18.25
C GLU A 13 2.08 5.33 -18.65
N GLU A 14 2.47 6.32 -19.44
CA GLU A 14 1.59 7.34 -19.98
C GLU A 14 0.58 6.74 -20.95
N TYR A 15 0.98 5.83 -21.85
CA TYR A 15 0.05 5.09 -22.72
C TYR A 15 -0.89 4.18 -21.93
N TYR A 16 -0.39 3.44 -20.93
CA TYR A 16 -1.26 2.64 -20.07
C TYR A 16 -2.30 3.51 -19.35
N LYS A 17 -1.88 4.66 -18.82
CA LYS A 17 -2.77 5.65 -18.21
C LYS A 17 -3.83 6.14 -19.19
N PHE A 18 -3.44 6.46 -20.42
CA PHE A 18 -4.35 6.90 -21.49
C PHE A 18 -5.45 5.86 -21.76
N TYR A 19 -5.08 4.59 -21.99
CA TYR A 19 -6.06 3.53 -22.26
C TYR A 19 -6.97 3.22 -21.07
N MET A 20 -6.48 3.40 -19.86
CA MET A 20 -7.25 3.06 -18.67
C MET A 20 -8.13 4.19 -18.18
N THR A 21 -7.69 5.46 -18.23
CA THR A 21 -8.39 6.58 -17.59
C THR A 21 -9.78 6.79 -18.18
N ASP A 22 -9.90 6.77 -19.50
CA ASP A 22 -11.19 7.01 -20.19
C ASP A 22 -12.16 5.83 -20.07
N GLN A 23 -11.64 4.65 -19.78
CA GLN A 23 -12.42 3.40 -19.77
C GLN A 23 -12.71 2.89 -18.35
N GLN A 24 -12.36 3.63 -17.29
CA GLN A 24 -12.62 3.22 -15.90
C GLN A 24 -14.11 2.97 -15.62
N GLY A 25 -14.39 2.15 -14.60
CA GLY A 25 -15.73 1.81 -14.13
C GLY A 25 -16.25 0.49 -14.65
N LYS A 26 -17.57 0.35 -14.72
CA LYS A 26 -18.21 -0.91 -15.11
C LYS A 26 -17.83 -1.32 -16.51
N MET A 27 -17.61 -2.63 -16.70
CA MET A 27 -17.34 -3.20 -18.00
C MET A 27 -18.64 -3.24 -18.82
N THR A 28 -18.65 -2.54 -19.97
CA THR A 28 -19.74 -2.52 -20.95
C THR A 28 -19.32 -3.20 -22.24
N GLU A 29 -20.30 -3.60 -23.08
CA GLU A 29 -20.01 -4.19 -24.38
C GLU A 29 -19.22 -3.24 -25.28
N GLU A 30 -19.52 -1.93 -25.23
CA GLU A 30 -18.81 -0.90 -25.97
C GLU A 30 -17.32 -0.83 -25.60
N LYS A 31 -17.00 -0.95 -24.31
CA LYS A 31 -15.60 -0.97 -23.83
C LYS A 31 -14.86 -2.21 -24.32
N VAL A 32 -15.52 -3.36 -24.26
CA VAL A 32 -14.95 -4.61 -24.78
C VAL A 32 -14.69 -4.53 -26.27
N GLU A 33 -15.61 -3.93 -27.03
CA GLU A 33 -15.47 -3.72 -28.47
C GLU A 33 -14.30 -2.79 -28.77
N TYR A 34 -14.18 -1.64 -28.06
CA TYR A 34 -13.06 -0.71 -28.15
C TYR A 34 -11.71 -1.41 -27.95
N PHE A 35 -11.56 -2.20 -26.87
CA PHE A 35 -10.31 -2.92 -26.61
C PHE A 35 -10.02 -4.00 -27.67
N ASN A 36 -11.06 -4.64 -28.23
CA ASN A 36 -10.90 -5.63 -29.29
C ASN A 36 -10.51 -4.97 -30.63
N GLU A 37 -11.02 -3.77 -30.95
CA GLU A 37 -10.63 -3.02 -32.14
C GLU A 37 -9.20 -2.56 -32.05
N GLU A 38 -8.78 -1.98 -30.91
CA GLU A 38 -7.39 -1.58 -30.70
C GLU A 38 -6.43 -2.78 -30.73
N ARG A 39 -6.85 -3.94 -30.19
CA ARG A 39 -6.07 -5.17 -30.32
C ARG A 39 -5.87 -5.55 -31.79
N LYS A 40 -6.92 -5.58 -32.58
CA LYS A 40 -6.83 -5.91 -34.03
C LYS A 40 -5.91 -4.93 -34.74
N ARG A 41 -6.02 -3.63 -34.44
CA ARG A 41 -5.14 -2.60 -35.00
C ARG A 41 -3.66 -2.89 -34.71
N PHE A 42 -3.30 -3.25 -33.48
CA PHE A 42 -1.91 -3.62 -33.16
C PHE A 42 -1.51 -4.96 -33.79
N GLU A 43 -2.40 -5.95 -33.81
CA GLU A 43 -2.15 -7.22 -34.51
C GLU A 43 -1.86 -6.98 -35.99
N GLU A 44 -2.60 -6.12 -36.66
CA GLU A 44 -2.35 -5.73 -38.04
C GLU A 44 -0.97 -5.09 -38.22
N ILE A 45 -0.60 -4.12 -37.37
CA ILE A 45 0.70 -3.44 -37.44
C ILE A 45 1.87 -4.44 -37.25
N TYR A 46 1.75 -5.36 -36.30
CA TYR A 46 2.85 -6.30 -35.96
C TYR A 46 2.85 -7.56 -36.83
N SER A 47 1.76 -7.86 -37.56
CA SER A 47 1.69 -8.91 -38.56
C SER A 47 2.07 -8.46 -39.98
N MET A 48 2.35 -7.16 -40.20
CA MET A 48 2.79 -6.64 -41.49
C MET A 48 4.10 -7.27 -41.92
N THR A 49 4.13 -7.74 -43.17
CA THR A 49 5.31 -8.22 -43.87
C THR A 49 5.37 -7.56 -45.26
N PRO A 50 6.52 -7.47 -45.92
CA PRO A 50 6.61 -6.93 -47.28
C PRO A 50 5.80 -7.71 -48.32
N GLU A 51 5.36 -8.94 -47.98
CA GLU A 51 4.55 -9.79 -48.85
C GLU A 51 3.05 -9.49 -48.72
N ASN A 52 2.58 -8.96 -47.59
CA ASN A 52 1.16 -8.70 -47.29
C ASN A 52 0.81 -7.21 -47.18
N SER A 53 1.78 -6.32 -47.44
CA SER A 53 1.57 -4.86 -47.40
C SER A 53 2.32 -4.17 -48.55
N ASP A 54 1.83 -2.99 -48.96
CA ASP A 54 2.49 -2.14 -49.98
C ASP A 54 3.73 -1.38 -49.44
N LEU A 55 4.13 -1.68 -48.20
CA LEU A 55 5.23 -1.01 -47.48
C LEU A 55 6.53 -1.78 -47.65
N THR A 56 7.63 -1.04 -47.71
CA THR A 56 8.97 -1.63 -47.67
C THR A 56 9.28 -2.18 -46.26
N ALA A 57 10.22 -3.13 -46.17
CA ALA A 57 10.65 -3.69 -44.90
C ALA A 57 11.10 -2.61 -43.88
N VAL A 58 11.74 -1.54 -44.37
CA VAL A 58 12.18 -0.41 -43.52
C VAL A 58 11.00 0.37 -42.98
N GLU A 59 10.00 0.68 -43.80
CA GLU A 59 8.78 1.39 -43.37
C GLU A 59 7.96 0.56 -42.37
N ILE A 60 7.90 -0.76 -42.53
CA ILE A 60 7.23 -1.66 -41.57
C ILE A 60 7.94 -1.59 -40.23
N VAL A 61 9.26 -1.73 -40.19
CA VAL A 61 10.05 -1.66 -38.95
C VAL A 61 9.89 -0.29 -38.28
N GLN A 62 9.94 0.80 -39.06
CA GLN A 62 9.72 2.13 -38.51
C GLN A 62 8.33 2.27 -37.89
N LYS A 63 7.27 1.81 -38.56
CA LYS A 63 5.89 1.85 -38.05
C LYS A 63 5.71 1.03 -36.78
N GLN A 64 6.36 -0.13 -36.69
CA GLN A 64 6.35 -0.98 -35.48
C GLN A 64 7.10 -0.32 -34.33
N GLU A 65 8.25 0.30 -34.59
CA GLU A 65 9.03 1.04 -33.58
C GLU A 65 8.26 2.25 -33.04
N GLU A 66 7.60 3.04 -33.92
CA GLU A 66 6.76 4.19 -33.55
C GLU A 66 5.59 3.80 -32.63
N ASN A 67 5.02 2.59 -32.83
CA ASN A 67 3.87 2.11 -32.05
C ASN A 67 4.29 1.23 -30.84
N LYS A 68 5.56 0.98 -30.63
CA LYS A 68 6.05 0.05 -29.60
C LYS A 68 5.57 0.37 -28.21
N TYR A 69 5.72 1.62 -27.78
CA TYR A 69 5.34 2.05 -26.44
C TYR A 69 3.81 2.06 -26.23
N ALA A 70 3.07 2.44 -27.28
CA ALA A 70 1.61 2.40 -27.29
C ALA A 70 1.11 0.97 -27.18
N HIS A 71 1.69 0.04 -27.95
CA HIS A 71 1.38 -1.38 -27.91
C HIS A 71 1.66 -2.02 -26.53
N GLU A 72 2.82 -1.69 -25.93
CA GLU A 72 3.14 -2.21 -24.60
C GLU A 72 2.21 -1.66 -23.49
N GLY A 73 1.87 -0.36 -23.55
CA GLY A 73 0.89 0.24 -22.63
C GLY A 73 -0.51 -0.35 -22.81
N PHE A 74 -0.92 -0.54 -24.07
CA PHE A 74 -2.18 -1.21 -24.42
C PHE A 74 -2.21 -2.68 -23.94
N SER A 75 -1.14 -3.43 -24.15
CA SER A 75 -1.05 -4.84 -23.74
C SER A 75 -1.24 -5.01 -22.23
N GLU A 76 -0.71 -4.08 -21.42
CA GLU A 76 -0.90 -4.08 -19.97
C GLU A 76 -2.38 -3.79 -19.62
N ALA A 77 -3.01 -2.81 -20.28
CA ALA A 77 -4.42 -2.48 -20.11
C ALA A 77 -5.34 -3.63 -20.56
N TYR A 78 -5.06 -4.22 -21.71
CA TYR A 78 -5.82 -5.34 -22.24
C TYR A 78 -5.74 -6.59 -21.35
N SER A 79 -4.60 -6.87 -20.77
CA SER A 79 -4.44 -7.97 -19.81
C SER A 79 -5.37 -7.82 -18.60
N GLN A 80 -5.58 -6.60 -18.12
CA GLN A 80 -6.52 -6.30 -17.04
C GLN A 80 -7.98 -6.46 -17.50
N VAL A 81 -8.32 -6.04 -18.70
CA VAL A 81 -9.65 -6.27 -19.28
C VAL A 81 -9.95 -7.76 -19.36
N MET A 82 -9.02 -8.56 -19.87
CA MET A 82 -9.17 -10.03 -19.96
C MET A 82 -9.30 -10.69 -18.58
N TYR A 83 -8.55 -10.21 -17.59
CA TYR A 83 -8.68 -10.66 -16.20
C TYR A 83 -10.11 -10.43 -15.66
N ILE A 84 -10.66 -9.23 -15.85
CA ILE A 84 -12.02 -8.88 -15.40
C ILE A 84 -13.07 -9.71 -16.13
N MET A 85 -12.93 -9.84 -17.45
CA MET A 85 -13.86 -10.64 -18.26
C MET A 85 -13.87 -12.12 -17.82
N SER A 86 -12.71 -12.71 -17.59
CA SER A 86 -12.61 -14.11 -17.15
C SER A 86 -13.24 -14.33 -15.76
N ASN A 87 -13.10 -13.38 -14.86
CA ASN A 87 -13.67 -13.47 -13.52
C ASN A 87 -15.18 -13.20 -13.48
N ASN A 88 -15.69 -12.33 -14.37
CA ASN A 88 -17.12 -12.04 -14.46
C ASN A 88 -17.91 -13.18 -15.12
N GLN A 89 -17.36 -13.86 -16.12
CA GLN A 89 -18.01 -14.97 -16.82
C GLN A 89 -18.34 -16.17 -15.89
N GLY A 90 -17.58 -16.37 -14.81
CA GLY A 90 -17.80 -17.50 -13.89
C GLY A 90 -18.92 -17.32 -12.86
N LYS A 91 -19.45 -16.12 -12.65
CA LYS A 91 -20.33 -15.79 -11.50
C LYS A 91 -21.67 -15.14 -11.86
N GLY A 92 -21.93 -14.83 -13.11
CA GLY A 92 -23.20 -14.23 -13.55
C GLY A 92 -23.49 -12.81 -13.03
N VAL A 93 -22.52 -12.18 -12.39
CA VAL A 93 -22.62 -10.83 -11.80
C VAL A 93 -21.44 -10.01 -12.27
N ASN A 94 -21.69 -8.90 -12.96
CA ASN A 94 -20.67 -7.91 -13.33
C ASN A 94 -20.25 -7.12 -12.10
N GLU A 95 -19.63 -7.76 -11.12
CA GLU A 95 -19.19 -7.12 -9.88
C GLU A 95 -17.84 -6.41 -10.00
N GLN A 96 -17.03 -6.79 -10.98
CA GLN A 96 -15.70 -6.24 -11.18
C GLN A 96 -15.74 -5.09 -12.19
N GLU A 97 -15.05 -4.02 -11.86
CA GLU A 97 -14.95 -2.80 -12.64
C GLU A 97 -13.52 -2.62 -13.14
N LEU A 98 -13.36 -1.96 -14.29
CA LEU A 98 -12.04 -1.59 -14.79
C LEU A 98 -11.49 -0.44 -13.96
N VAL A 99 -10.32 -0.65 -13.35
CA VAL A 99 -9.70 0.30 -12.41
C VAL A 99 -8.26 0.58 -12.83
N TYR A 100 -7.86 1.85 -12.83
CA TYR A 100 -6.46 2.19 -13.01
C TYR A 100 -5.64 1.82 -11.76
N GLU A 101 -4.89 0.72 -11.82
CA GLU A 101 -4.31 0.07 -10.63
C GLU A 101 -3.07 0.75 -10.05
N LYS A 102 -2.28 1.49 -10.85
CA LYS A 102 -0.94 1.94 -10.44
C LYS A 102 -0.94 2.82 -9.20
N GLY A 103 -1.88 3.73 -9.09
CA GLY A 103 -2.00 4.55 -7.89
C GLY A 103 -2.34 3.73 -6.65
N TYR A 104 -3.24 2.75 -6.78
CA TYR A 104 -3.59 1.85 -5.68
C TYR A 104 -2.44 0.89 -5.32
N GLN A 105 -1.64 0.45 -6.30
CA GLN A 105 -0.43 -0.35 -6.04
C GLN A 105 0.60 0.41 -5.19
N LEU A 106 0.68 1.73 -5.33
CA LEU A 106 1.53 2.57 -4.48
C LEU A 106 0.96 2.72 -3.06
N LEU A 107 -0.36 2.79 -2.92
CA LEU A 107 -1.00 2.93 -1.61
C LEU A 107 -0.91 1.66 -0.76
N PHE A 108 -1.14 0.49 -1.35
CA PHE A 108 -1.22 -0.78 -0.61
C PHE A 108 -0.77 -2.03 -1.38
N GLY A 109 -0.25 -1.88 -2.62
CA GLY A 109 0.32 -2.97 -3.43
C GLY A 109 1.81 -3.20 -3.18
N ASP A 110 2.42 -4.05 -3.99
CA ASP A 110 3.82 -4.48 -3.82
C ASP A 110 4.86 -3.45 -4.27
N LYS A 111 4.47 -2.47 -5.10
CA LYS A 111 5.44 -1.54 -5.72
C LYS A 111 6.07 -0.53 -4.75
N ALA A 112 5.40 -0.18 -3.66
CA ALA A 112 5.86 0.82 -2.70
C ALA A 112 6.11 0.26 -1.29
N VAL A 113 6.46 -1.02 -1.18
CA VAL A 113 6.70 -1.68 0.11
C VAL A 113 7.77 -0.94 0.91
N LYS A 114 8.88 -0.54 0.28
CA LYS A 114 10.00 0.13 0.97
C LYS A 114 9.61 1.50 1.52
N GLU A 115 8.88 2.31 0.73
CA GLU A 115 8.40 3.63 1.19
C GLU A 115 7.37 3.48 2.32
N ARG A 116 6.48 2.48 2.23
CA ARG A 116 5.52 2.20 3.31
C ARG A 116 6.21 1.76 4.58
N LEU A 117 7.23 0.90 4.50
CA LEU A 117 8.01 0.45 5.66
C LEU A 117 8.71 1.60 6.37
N ILE A 118 9.25 2.58 5.64
CA ILE A 118 9.84 3.79 6.24
C ILE A 118 8.77 4.56 7.04
N GLY A 119 7.59 4.78 6.46
CA GLY A 119 6.49 5.46 7.15
C GLY A 119 6.02 4.72 8.40
N ILE A 120 5.93 3.39 8.33
CA ILE A 120 5.58 2.53 9.46
C ILE A 120 6.67 2.60 10.54
N LEU A 121 7.95 2.51 10.17
CA LEU A 121 9.08 2.61 11.08
C LEU A 121 9.06 3.93 11.86
N LEU A 122 8.79 5.05 11.19
CA LEU A 122 8.64 6.35 11.85
C LEU A 122 7.50 6.34 12.89
N CYS A 123 6.37 5.72 12.56
CA CYS A 123 5.25 5.57 13.49
C CYS A 123 5.62 4.68 14.70
N VAL A 124 6.37 3.59 14.48
CA VAL A 124 6.83 2.71 15.55
C VAL A 124 7.83 3.43 16.46
N ILE A 125 8.79 4.17 15.91
CA ILE A 125 9.74 4.97 16.69
C ILE A 125 8.99 5.99 17.55
N ALA A 126 8.02 6.70 16.99
CA ALA A 126 7.22 7.67 17.73
C ALA A 126 6.37 7.01 18.84
N ALA A 127 5.76 5.86 18.56
CA ALA A 127 4.98 5.08 19.52
C ALA A 127 5.86 4.62 20.70
N VAL A 128 7.02 4.06 20.42
CA VAL A 128 7.98 3.59 21.43
C VAL A 128 8.52 4.78 22.24
N TYR A 129 8.92 5.87 21.58
CA TYR A 129 9.45 7.06 22.26
C TYR A 129 8.40 7.67 23.20
N SER A 130 7.17 7.88 22.74
CA SER A 130 6.09 8.43 23.57
C SER A 130 5.75 7.52 24.75
N ALA A 131 5.75 6.19 24.57
CA ALA A 131 5.40 5.24 25.61
C ALA A 131 6.50 5.02 26.64
N SER A 132 7.78 4.95 26.22
CA SER A 132 8.92 4.72 27.11
C SER A 132 9.14 5.89 28.06
N GLY A 133 9.03 7.14 27.57
CA GLY A 133 9.24 8.35 28.37
C GLY A 133 8.16 8.56 29.42
N VAL A 134 6.92 8.19 29.15
CA VAL A 134 5.78 8.51 30.02
C VAL A 134 5.82 7.82 31.38
N LEU A 135 6.29 6.57 31.47
CA LEU A 135 6.45 5.85 32.73
C LEU A 135 7.91 5.79 33.20
N GLY A 136 8.86 5.69 32.28
CA GLY A 136 10.27 5.58 32.58
C GLY A 136 10.81 6.78 33.38
N THR A 137 10.44 8.00 32.99
CA THR A 137 10.87 9.22 33.71
C THR A 137 10.44 9.26 35.17
N GLU A 138 9.32 8.63 35.54
CA GLU A 138 8.89 8.56 36.95
C GLU A 138 9.72 7.59 37.78
N TYR A 139 10.22 6.53 37.16
CA TYR A 139 11.17 5.63 37.79
C TYR A 139 12.53 6.31 37.94
N ASP A 140 13.01 7.00 36.89
CA ASP A 140 14.29 7.72 36.90
C ASP A 140 14.30 8.83 37.96
N LEU A 141 13.19 9.55 38.11
CA LEU A 141 13.00 10.60 39.12
C LEU A 141 12.65 10.07 40.52
N LYS A 142 12.51 8.75 40.71
CA LYS A 142 12.13 8.10 41.98
C LYS A 142 10.79 8.55 42.57
N VAL A 143 9.93 9.18 41.74
CA VAL A 143 8.61 9.70 42.17
C VAL A 143 7.54 8.59 42.20
N MET A 144 7.83 7.44 41.62
CA MET A 144 6.86 6.33 41.47
C MET A 144 6.32 5.83 42.81
N ASN A 145 7.14 5.81 43.89
CA ASN A 145 6.71 5.36 45.20
C ASN A 145 5.68 6.34 45.81
N LEU A 146 5.85 7.62 45.58
CA LEU A 146 4.95 8.69 46.04
C LEU A 146 3.61 8.60 45.30
N LEU A 147 3.64 8.36 43.98
CA LEU A 147 2.44 8.19 43.15
C LEU A 147 1.66 6.92 43.53
N ARG A 148 2.35 5.85 43.94
CA ARG A 148 1.71 4.60 44.37
C ARG A 148 1.00 4.72 45.72
N SER A 149 1.39 5.67 46.57
CA SER A 149 0.76 5.88 47.88
C SER A 149 -0.58 6.63 47.80
N THR A 150 -0.85 7.32 46.69
CA THR A 150 -2.09 8.06 46.49
C THR A 150 -3.26 7.15 46.05
N LYS A 151 -4.46 7.32 46.65
CA LYS A 151 -5.65 6.48 46.45
C LYS A 151 -6.11 6.42 44.98
N ARG A 152 -5.86 7.48 44.18
CA ARG A 152 -6.22 7.60 42.76
C ARG A 152 -5.04 7.44 41.81
N GLY A 153 -3.81 7.45 42.31
CA GLY A 153 -2.59 7.53 41.50
C GLY A 153 -2.30 6.31 40.62
N ARG A 154 -2.79 5.13 40.97
CA ARG A 154 -2.44 3.89 40.22
C ARG A 154 -3.20 3.75 38.92
N LYS A 155 -4.54 3.80 38.95
CA LYS A 155 -5.37 3.49 37.77
C LYS A 155 -5.59 4.72 36.90
N GLU A 156 -6.02 5.83 37.51
CA GLU A 156 -6.35 7.04 36.74
C GLU A 156 -5.11 7.64 36.05
N LEU A 157 -3.97 7.68 36.74
CA LEU A 157 -2.73 8.18 36.17
C LEU A 157 -2.27 7.31 35.00
N PHE A 158 -2.27 5.98 35.18
CA PHE A 158 -1.89 5.06 34.10
C PHE A 158 -2.79 5.20 32.87
N LEU A 159 -4.12 5.24 33.06
CA LEU A 159 -5.06 5.42 31.95
C LEU A 159 -4.89 6.75 31.24
N LYS A 160 -4.68 7.85 31.98
CA LYS A 160 -4.42 9.16 31.39
C LYS A 160 -3.14 9.16 30.56
N LYS A 161 -2.07 8.57 31.08
CA LYS A 161 -0.79 8.45 30.40
C LYS A 161 -0.88 7.57 29.15
N LEU A 162 -1.57 6.45 29.26
CA LEU A 162 -1.86 5.57 28.13
C LEU A 162 -2.64 6.34 27.05
N GLY A 163 -3.67 7.08 27.44
CA GLY A 163 -4.47 7.92 26.54
C GLY A 163 -3.62 9.01 25.84
N VAL A 164 -2.72 9.64 26.55
CA VAL A 164 -1.80 10.64 25.97
C VAL A 164 -0.85 9.98 24.95
N SER A 165 -0.24 8.84 25.30
CA SER A 165 0.65 8.11 24.38
C SER A 165 -0.09 7.63 23.14
N PHE A 166 -1.33 7.15 23.28
CA PHE A 166 -2.19 6.79 22.15
C PHE A 166 -2.53 8.00 21.30
N GLY A 167 -2.88 9.13 21.92
CA GLY A 167 -3.18 10.37 21.22
C GLY A 167 -1.99 10.86 20.39
N ILE A 168 -0.79 10.90 20.98
CA ILE A 168 0.44 11.28 20.28
C ILE A 168 0.70 10.34 19.10
N THR A 169 0.62 9.03 19.33
CA THR A 169 0.83 8.01 18.28
C THR A 169 -0.19 8.15 17.15
N ALA A 170 -1.46 8.37 17.46
CA ALA A 170 -2.50 8.58 16.46
C ALA A 170 -2.27 9.85 15.62
N VAL A 171 -1.87 10.96 16.26
CA VAL A 171 -1.54 12.21 15.56
C VAL A 171 -0.37 12.00 14.62
N ILE A 172 0.71 11.36 15.08
CA ILE A 172 1.89 11.11 14.23
C ILE A 172 1.53 10.15 13.08
N PHE A 173 0.73 9.12 13.35
CA PHE A 173 0.23 8.22 12.30
C PHE A 173 -0.51 8.99 11.20
N VAL A 174 -1.40 9.89 11.56
CA VAL A 174 -2.14 10.74 10.63
C VAL A 174 -1.19 11.66 9.86
N LEU A 175 -0.24 12.31 10.54
CA LEU A 175 0.75 13.19 9.91
C LEU A 175 1.67 12.47 8.92
N VAL A 176 1.96 11.19 9.13
CA VAL A 176 2.76 10.37 8.21
C VAL A 176 1.92 9.87 7.04
N LYS A 177 0.67 9.42 7.28
CA LYS A 177 -0.17 8.79 6.26
C LYS A 177 -0.84 9.78 5.33
N ILE A 178 -1.33 10.92 5.84
CA ILE A 178 -2.04 11.89 5.00
C ILE A 178 -1.17 12.41 3.86
N PRO A 179 0.07 12.87 4.06
CA PRO A 179 0.91 13.32 2.95
C PRO A 179 1.18 12.24 1.90
N ALA A 180 1.38 10.99 2.33
CA ALA A 180 1.59 9.87 1.41
C ALA A 180 0.35 9.61 0.53
N ILE A 181 -0.85 9.65 1.13
CA ILE A 181 -2.11 9.50 0.38
C ILE A 181 -2.32 10.68 -0.56
N LEU A 182 -2.15 11.91 -0.08
CA LEU A 182 -2.33 13.12 -0.89
C LEU A 182 -1.39 13.17 -2.09
N LYS A 183 -0.15 12.71 -1.93
CA LYS A 183 0.80 12.60 -3.04
C LYS A 183 0.25 11.66 -4.13
N VAL A 184 -0.19 10.46 -3.76
CA VAL A 184 -0.69 9.48 -4.73
C VAL A 184 -1.99 9.96 -5.38
N VAL A 185 -2.92 10.55 -4.61
CA VAL A 185 -4.17 11.12 -5.15
C VAL A 185 -3.89 12.28 -6.11
N GLY A 186 -2.85 13.07 -5.87
CA GLY A 186 -2.47 14.19 -6.77
C GLY A 186 -1.76 13.75 -8.05
N GLU A 187 -1.07 12.62 -8.04
CA GLU A 187 -0.31 12.12 -9.20
C GLU A 187 -1.12 11.15 -10.09
N TYR A 188 -2.09 10.44 -9.50
CA TYR A 188 -2.82 9.36 -10.18
C TYR A 188 -4.34 9.58 -10.16
N PRO A 189 -5.06 9.24 -11.26
CA PRO A 189 -6.53 9.33 -11.34
C PRO A 189 -7.18 8.20 -10.53
N LEU A 190 -7.42 8.45 -9.25
CA LEU A 190 -8.04 7.50 -8.32
C LEU A 190 -9.56 7.74 -8.25
N GLU A 191 -10.31 7.42 -9.30
CA GLU A 191 -11.74 7.72 -9.37
C GLU A 191 -12.62 6.56 -8.87
N CYS A 192 -12.16 5.31 -8.97
CA CYS A 192 -12.95 4.12 -8.69
C CYS A 192 -12.87 3.62 -7.24
N TRP A 193 -12.99 4.51 -6.24
CA TRP A 193 -12.95 4.13 -4.81
C TRP A 193 -14.08 3.17 -4.38
N GLY A 194 -15.20 3.17 -5.10
CA GLY A 194 -16.34 2.28 -4.87
C GLY A 194 -16.17 0.88 -5.44
N ALA A 195 -15.25 0.70 -6.40
CA ALA A 195 -14.99 -0.57 -7.04
C ALA A 195 -14.54 -1.64 -6.03
N LYS A 196 -14.78 -2.90 -6.35
CA LYS A 196 -14.36 -4.03 -5.51
C LYS A 196 -12.85 -4.22 -5.57
N VAL A 197 -12.22 -4.52 -4.44
CA VAL A 197 -10.77 -4.79 -4.35
C VAL A 197 -10.32 -5.88 -5.32
N ARG A 198 -11.15 -6.90 -5.53
CA ARG A 198 -10.89 -7.99 -6.48
C ARG A 198 -10.91 -7.57 -7.95
N SER A 199 -11.32 -6.34 -8.26
CA SER A 199 -11.23 -5.77 -9.61
C SER A 199 -9.78 -5.49 -10.02
N MET A 200 -8.87 -5.40 -9.06
CA MET A 200 -7.44 -5.19 -9.30
C MET A 200 -6.72 -6.54 -9.41
N MET A 201 -5.89 -6.70 -10.43
CA MET A 201 -5.15 -7.95 -10.68
C MET A 201 -4.27 -8.34 -9.48
N PHE A 202 -3.53 -7.37 -8.92
CA PHE A 202 -2.64 -7.64 -7.78
C PHE A 202 -3.38 -7.99 -6.47
N ALA A 203 -4.68 -7.68 -6.37
CA ALA A 203 -5.52 -7.96 -5.21
C ALA A 203 -6.65 -8.96 -5.52
N GLY A 204 -6.60 -9.62 -6.67
CA GLY A 204 -7.65 -10.52 -7.16
C GLY A 204 -7.91 -11.73 -6.27
N GLN A 205 -6.89 -12.19 -5.55
CA GLN A 205 -6.99 -13.30 -4.59
C GLN A 205 -7.40 -12.85 -3.18
N SER A 206 -7.72 -11.56 -2.99
CA SER A 206 -8.12 -11.07 -1.66
C SER A 206 -9.26 -11.87 -1.07
N VAL A 207 -9.10 -12.29 0.18
CA VAL A 207 -10.15 -12.99 0.94
C VAL A 207 -11.35 -12.06 1.18
N ILE A 208 -11.08 -10.77 1.28
CA ILE A 208 -12.08 -9.74 1.62
C ILE A 208 -12.57 -9.07 0.33
N ASN A 209 -13.87 -9.23 0.05
CA ASN A 209 -14.51 -8.58 -1.10
C ASN A 209 -15.25 -7.32 -0.66
N CYS A 210 -14.50 -6.27 -0.33
CA CYS A 210 -15.04 -4.95 0.00
C CYS A 210 -14.71 -3.92 -1.08
N SER A 211 -15.21 -2.69 -0.94
CA SER A 211 -14.80 -1.58 -1.80
C SER A 211 -13.33 -1.20 -1.54
N ILE A 212 -12.66 -0.62 -2.52
CA ILE A 212 -11.28 -0.15 -2.39
C ILE A 212 -11.15 0.83 -1.22
N PHE A 213 -12.09 1.75 -1.08
CA PHE A 213 -12.13 2.67 0.07
C PHE A 213 -12.23 1.94 1.41
N GLY A 214 -13.15 0.95 1.50
CA GLY A 214 -13.32 0.13 2.71
C GLY A 214 -12.05 -0.66 3.05
N TYR A 215 -11.35 -1.15 2.02
CA TYR A 215 -10.07 -1.85 2.18
C TYR A 215 -8.97 -0.96 2.74
N VAL A 216 -8.79 0.24 2.17
CA VAL A 216 -7.81 1.23 2.66
C VAL A 216 -8.11 1.63 4.11
N LEU A 217 -9.39 1.89 4.42
CA LEU A 217 -9.81 2.22 5.78
C LEU A 217 -9.52 1.08 6.77
N MET A 218 -9.82 -0.15 6.37
CA MET A 218 -9.53 -1.35 7.19
C MET A 218 -8.03 -1.50 7.45
N LEU A 219 -7.18 -1.29 6.43
CA LEU A 219 -5.73 -1.29 6.59
C LEU A 219 -5.26 -0.22 7.58
N MET A 220 -5.77 1.00 7.47
CA MET A 220 -5.41 2.10 8.38
C MET A 220 -5.82 1.80 9.83
N ILE A 221 -7.03 1.25 10.04
CA ILE A 221 -7.50 0.85 11.37
C ILE A 221 -6.60 -0.25 11.94
N MET A 222 -6.29 -1.27 11.15
CA MET A 222 -5.43 -2.38 11.58
C MET A 222 -4.03 -1.91 11.97
N GLN A 223 -3.43 -1.03 11.17
CA GLN A 223 -2.14 -0.41 11.49
C GLN A 223 -2.20 0.39 12.79
N LEU A 224 -3.25 1.20 12.99
CA LEU A 224 -3.43 1.99 14.19
C LEU A 224 -3.61 1.11 15.44
N VAL A 225 -4.40 0.04 15.36
CA VAL A 225 -4.58 -0.93 16.45
C VAL A 225 -3.25 -1.59 16.80
N THR A 226 -2.46 -1.97 15.80
CA THR A 226 -1.14 -2.58 16.02
C THR A 226 -0.19 -1.59 16.71
N LEU A 227 -0.19 -0.32 16.32
CA LEU A 227 0.59 0.72 17.00
C LEU A 227 0.15 0.89 18.46
N PHE A 228 -1.15 0.78 18.75
CA PHE A 228 -1.64 0.82 20.14
C PHE A 228 -1.17 -0.39 20.95
N VAL A 229 -1.11 -1.58 20.34
CA VAL A 229 -0.52 -2.78 20.98
C VAL A 229 0.96 -2.55 21.28
N ILE A 230 1.71 -1.91 20.38
CA ILE A 230 3.13 -1.55 20.59
C ILE A 230 3.27 -0.57 21.75
N VAL A 231 2.46 0.49 21.80
CA VAL A 231 2.44 1.46 22.92
C VAL A 231 2.19 0.74 24.24
N PHE A 232 1.14 -0.10 24.29
CA PHE A 232 0.79 -0.83 25.51
C PHE A 232 1.92 -1.78 25.96
N SER A 233 2.51 -2.52 25.01
CA SER A 233 3.62 -3.43 25.29
C SER A 233 4.87 -2.71 25.77
N THR A 234 5.20 -1.55 25.17
CA THR A 234 6.31 -0.71 25.60
C THR A 234 6.09 -0.17 27.02
N MET A 235 4.87 0.27 27.34
CA MET A 235 4.54 0.69 28.71
C MET A 235 4.65 -0.46 29.71
N ALA A 236 4.22 -1.68 29.34
CA ALA A 236 4.37 -2.85 30.18
C ALA A 236 5.87 -3.18 30.42
N LEU A 237 6.69 -3.11 29.38
CA LEU A 237 8.16 -3.27 29.49
C LEU A 237 8.78 -2.21 30.41
N SER A 238 8.33 -0.96 30.35
CA SER A 238 8.80 0.13 31.22
C SER A 238 8.54 -0.16 32.72
N VAL A 239 7.45 -0.83 33.05
CA VAL A 239 7.16 -1.24 34.43
C VAL A 239 8.14 -2.30 34.92
N VAL A 240 8.58 -3.20 34.03
CA VAL A 240 9.52 -4.29 34.35
C VAL A 240 10.93 -3.78 34.47
N LEU A 241 11.40 -3.02 33.48
CA LEU A 241 12.79 -2.53 33.38
C LEU A 241 13.08 -1.37 34.32
N LYS A 242 12.08 -0.54 34.64
CA LYS A 242 12.18 0.63 35.54
C LYS A 242 13.22 1.67 35.09
N ASP A 243 13.56 1.69 33.83
CA ASP A 243 14.51 2.58 33.19
C ASP A 243 13.95 2.99 31.83
N SER A 244 13.90 4.30 31.55
CA SER A 244 13.34 4.82 30.31
C SER A 244 14.18 4.48 29.10
N THR A 245 15.50 4.61 29.23
CA THR A 245 16.44 4.40 28.13
C THR A 245 16.50 2.93 27.71
N MET A 246 16.63 2.03 28.70
CA MET A 246 16.62 0.59 28.43
C MET A 246 15.30 0.12 27.83
N THR A 247 14.18 0.65 28.32
CA THR A 247 12.85 0.37 27.75
C THR A 247 12.77 0.79 26.29
N MET A 248 13.24 1.99 25.97
CA MET A 248 13.23 2.52 24.60
C MET A 248 14.08 1.64 23.68
N ILE A 249 15.32 1.33 24.05
CA ILE A 249 16.24 0.51 23.25
C ILE A 249 15.65 -0.88 23.01
N LEU A 250 15.19 -1.56 24.07
CA LEU A 250 14.66 -2.91 23.97
C LEU A 250 13.36 -2.95 23.13
N SER A 251 12.48 -1.96 23.31
CA SER A 251 11.25 -1.87 22.50
C SER A 251 11.55 -1.56 21.04
N LEU A 252 12.52 -0.70 20.73
CA LEU A 252 12.95 -0.44 19.35
C LEU A 252 13.57 -1.68 18.72
N LEU A 253 14.36 -2.45 19.45
CA LEU A 253 14.90 -3.72 18.96
C LEU A 253 13.78 -4.74 18.70
N LEU A 254 12.79 -4.82 19.59
CA LEU A 254 11.70 -5.79 19.49
C LEU A 254 10.71 -5.47 18.37
N PHE A 255 10.33 -4.21 18.21
CA PHE A 255 9.27 -3.80 17.26
C PHE A 255 9.82 -3.13 16.00
N GLY A 256 10.94 -2.42 16.08
CA GLY A 256 11.59 -1.77 14.94
C GLY A 256 12.62 -2.67 14.25
N GLY A 257 13.31 -3.52 15.01
CA GLY A 257 14.33 -4.43 14.47
C GLY A 257 13.80 -5.32 13.34
N PRO A 258 12.66 -6.02 13.52
CA PRO A 258 12.07 -6.81 12.45
C PRO A 258 11.73 -6.02 11.18
N LEU A 259 11.25 -4.78 11.30
CA LEU A 259 11.00 -3.90 10.14
C LEU A 259 12.28 -3.58 9.36
N LEU A 260 13.39 -3.35 10.06
CA LEU A 260 14.69 -3.09 9.43
C LEU A 260 15.25 -4.34 8.73
N ILE A 261 15.05 -5.53 9.30
CA ILE A 261 15.47 -6.80 8.71
C ILE A 261 14.65 -7.09 7.46
N GLU A 262 13.35 -6.85 7.49
CA GLU A 262 12.46 -6.98 6.33
C GLU A 262 12.83 -5.98 5.23
N TRP A 263 13.13 -4.73 5.59
CA TRP A 263 13.64 -3.72 4.65
C TRP A 263 14.96 -4.15 3.98
N GLY A 264 15.79 -4.90 4.70
CA GLY A 264 17.01 -5.54 4.19
C GLY A 264 16.76 -6.75 3.27
N GLY A 265 15.51 -7.17 3.06
CA GLY A 265 15.14 -8.24 2.12
C GLY A 265 15.09 -9.65 2.72
N VAL A 266 14.98 -9.79 4.04
CA VAL A 266 14.84 -11.10 4.71
C VAL A 266 13.36 -11.36 5.05
N PRO A 267 12.61 -12.11 4.23
CA PRO A 267 11.16 -12.24 4.34
C PRO A 267 10.68 -13.09 5.55
N ILE A 268 11.55 -13.93 6.14
CA ILE A 268 11.18 -14.85 7.23
C ILE A 268 10.67 -14.08 8.47
N VAL A 269 11.18 -12.89 8.72
CA VAL A 269 10.82 -12.08 9.88
C VAL A 269 9.40 -11.53 9.77
N HIS A 270 8.87 -11.42 8.57
CA HIS A 270 7.50 -10.98 8.32
C HIS A 270 6.46 -11.87 9.04
N TYR A 271 6.64 -13.18 9.01
CA TYR A 271 5.71 -14.14 9.62
C TYR A 271 5.83 -14.26 11.14
N LEU A 272 6.95 -13.83 11.71
CA LEU A 272 7.25 -13.99 13.15
C LEU A 272 6.98 -12.72 13.98
N SER A 273 6.55 -11.64 13.33
CA SER A 273 6.46 -10.34 13.98
C SER A 273 5.12 -9.63 13.75
N LEU A 274 4.88 -8.56 14.51
CA LEU A 274 3.76 -7.64 14.28
C LEU A 274 3.85 -6.90 12.92
N ASN A 275 4.94 -7.10 12.17
CA ASN A 275 5.14 -6.46 10.87
C ASN A 275 4.08 -6.85 9.85
N SER A 276 3.64 -8.10 9.84
CA SER A 276 2.55 -8.55 8.98
C SER A 276 1.26 -7.76 9.22
N LEU A 277 0.97 -7.42 10.49
CA LEU A 277 -0.18 -6.58 10.86
C LEU A 277 0.04 -5.11 10.50
N LEU A 278 1.28 -4.62 10.54
CA LEU A 278 1.62 -3.24 10.18
C LEU A 278 1.61 -3.03 8.67
N ASP A 279 2.10 -3.96 7.87
CA ASP A 279 2.02 -3.88 6.41
C ASP A 279 0.62 -4.23 5.91
N GLY A 280 -0.06 -5.19 6.53
CA GLY A 280 -1.46 -5.53 6.31
C GLY A 280 -1.80 -6.11 4.93
N HIS A 281 -0.94 -5.92 3.94
CA HIS A 281 -1.16 -6.30 2.57
C HIS A 281 -1.26 -7.82 2.38
N GLN A 282 -0.34 -8.57 2.95
CA GLN A 282 -0.32 -10.04 2.84
C GLN A 282 -1.45 -10.71 3.60
N ILE A 283 -1.86 -10.12 4.73
CA ILE A 283 -2.99 -10.58 5.53
C ILE A 283 -4.27 -10.61 4.70
N LEU A 284 -4.47 -9.56 3.92
CA LEU A 284 -5.69 -9.39 3.14
C LEU A 284 -5.66 -10.19 1.84
N GLN A 285 -4.48 -10.56 1.35
CA GLN A 285 -4.34 -11.43 0.18
C GLN A 285 -4.49 -12.93 0.50
N GLY A 286 -4.58 -13.32 1.77
CA GLY A 286 -4.73 -14.72 2.16
C GLY A 286 -3.44 -15.55 2.08
N ASN A 287 -2.30 -14.94 1.88
CA ASN A 287 -0.98 -15.59 1.81
C ASN A 287 -0.43 -15.94 3.22
N TRP A 288 -1.27 -16.53 4.08
CA TRP A 288 -0.91 -16.89 5.45
C TRP A 288 -0.32 -18.30 5.58
N LEU A 289 -0.31 -19.07 4.52
CA LEU A 289 0.09 -20.48 4.51
C LEU A 289 1.33 -20.67 3.60
#